data_81ee80b33f231849d95e40014cc145ba
#
_entry.id   81ee80b33f231849d95e40014cc145ba
#
_cell.length_a   1.000
_cell.length_b   1.000
_cell.length_c   1.000
_cell.angle_alpha   90.00
_cell.angle_beta   90.00
_cell.angle_gamma   90.00
#
_symmetry.space_group_name_H-M   'P 1'
#
loop_
_entity.id
_entity.type
_entity.pdbx_description
1 polymer ?
#
loop_
_entity_poly.entity_id
_entity_poly.type
_entity_poly.pdbx_seq_one_letter_code
_entity_poly.pdbx_strand_id
1 'polypeptide(L)'
;MSALDVYVDGVGLWSPQLADFESLRRVLDGQSPEPPARRPAAVVLPANERRRAPESVLLAAEVAGQAISMSGQDAATVACVFASSHGDQAITDYMCATLAEVPTELSPIRFHNSVHNAAVGYWTIATGCHAPSTAIAAQRASFGAGLLEAASQACSEQRPVLLVCSDFTGAGPLLEVTACTQAFGCALLLAPTRSAASVARLRLTLTNARPSSTLNPPLAGWRESNPSAAALPLLVQLVQGHGRCQVEAAPQLGLQIDMESVA
;
A
#
# COMPACT_ATOMS: atom_id res chain seq x y z
N MET A 1 24.43 -12.27 -0.16
CA MET A 1 23.17 -12.27 -0.91
C MET A 1 23.20 -11.06 -1.82
N SER A 2 22.74 -11.17 -3.07
CA SER A 2 22.65 -10.03 -3.99
C SER A 2 21.59 -9.04 -3.47
N ALA A 3 21.93 -7.75 -3.46
CA ALA A 3 20.97 -6.69 -3.16
C ALA A 3 20.18 -6.35 -4.41
N LEU A 4 18.92 -5.91 -4.24
CA LEU A 4 18.13 -5.28 -5.29
C LEU A 4 18.28 -3.77 -5.16
N ASP A 5 18.57 -3.10 -6.26
CA ASP A 5 18.64 -1.64 -6.34
C ASP A 5 17.50 -1.15 -7.21
N VAL A 6 16.65 -0.27 -6.67
CA VAL A 6 15.53 0.36 -7.38
C VAL A 6 15.44 1.84 -7.02
N TYR A 7 14.75 2.62 -7.86
CA TYR A 7 14.47 4.02 -7.64
C TYR A 7 12.99 4.22 -7.34
N VAL A 8 12.65 5.18 -6.49
CA VAL A 8 11.29 5.60 -6.19
C VAL A 8 10.98 6.82 -7.04
N ASP A 9 10.04 6.67 -7.97
CA ASP A 9 9.62 7.74 -8.88
C ASP A 9 8.30 8.39 -8.45
N GLY A 10 7.55 7.73 -7.55
CA GLY A 10 6.30 8.27 -7.05
C GLY A 10 5.92 7.64 -5.72
N VAL A 11 5.26 8.44 -4.89
CA VAL A 11 4.78 8.04 -3.55
C VAL A 11 3.33 8.43 -3.41
N GLY A 12 2.51 7.52 -2.91
CA GLY A 12 1.14 7.77 -2.48
C GLY A 12 0.97 7.41 -1.02
N LEU A 13 0.13 8.14 -0.32
CA LEU A 13 -0.17 7.91 1.09
C LEU A 13 -1.57 8.42 1.42
N TRP A 14 -2.32 7.63 2.17
CA TRP A 14 -3.59 8.05 2.73
C TRP A 14 -3.87 7.34 4.06
N SER A 15 -4.34 8.09 5.03
CA SER A 15 -4.91 7.60 6.30
C SER A 15 -5.92 8.62 6.82
N PRO A 16 -6.69 8.34 7.88
CA PRO A 16 -7.59 9.34 8.49
C PRO A 16 -6.89 10.60 8.98
N GLN A 17 -5.56 10.59 9.14
CA GLN A 17 -4.75 11.71 9.58
C GLN A 17 -3.93 12.37 8.48
N LEU A 18 -3.72 11.66 7.36
CA LEU A 18 -2.81 12.06 6.28
C LEU A 18 -3.53 11.97 4.94
N ALA A 19 -3.69 13.09 4.25
CA ALA A 19 -4.30 13.13 2.92
C ALA A 19 -3.38 12.59 1.81
N ASP A 20 -2.06 12.75 2.00
CA ASP A 20 -1.03 12.49 1.02
C ASP A 20 0.37 12.41 1.68
N PHE A 21 1.39 12.18 0.87
CA PHE A 21 2.77 12.10 1.33
C PHE A 21 3.30 13.46 1.84
N GLU A 22 2.82 14.58 1.32
CA GLU A 22 3.18 15.93 1.81
C GLU A 22 2.63 16.18 3.22
N SER A 23 1.46 15.64 3.55
CA SER A 23 0.90 15.68 4.90
C SER A 23 1.80 14.99 5.92
N LEU A 24 2.47 13.88 5.54
CA LEU A 24 3.46 13.23 6.41
C LEU A 24 4.68 14.13 6.64
N ARG A 25 5.16 14.82 5.60
CA ARG A 25 6.26 15.80 5.74
C ARG A 25 5.91 16.87 6.77
N ARG A 26 4.72 17.46 6.66
CA ARG A 26 4.24 18.47 7.62
C ARG A 26 4.18 17.95 9.05
N VAL A 27 3.73 16.71 9.26
CA VAL A 27 3.72 16.09 10.61
C VAL A 27 5.15 15.96 11.15
N LEU A 28 6.10 15.55 10.31
CA LEU A 28 7.52 15.43 10.74
C LEU A 28 8.16 16.79 11.04
N ASP A 29 7.69 17.86 10.39
CA ASP A 29 8.07 19.24 10.67
C ASP A 29 7.34 19.84 11.89
N GLY A 30 6.57 19.02 12.63
CA GLY A 30 5.83 19.46 13.83
C GLY A 30 4.56 20.25 13.53
N GLN A 31 4.07 20.21 12.29
CA GLN A 31 2.83 20.86 11.87
C GLN A 31 1.65 19.87 12.01
N SER A 32 0.44 20.42 12.11
CA SER A 32 -0.80 19.65 12.10
C SER A 32 -1.48 19.86 10.75
N PRO A 33 -1.33 18.95 9.77
CA PRO A 33 -2.03 19.05 8.51
C PRO A 33 -3.54 18.90 8.70
N GLU A 34 -4.32 19.48 7.80
CA GLU A 34 -5.75 19.25 7.77
C GLU A 34 -6.03 17.75 7.48
N PRO A 35 -6.91 17.12 8.26
CA PRO A 35 -7.29 15.74 8.00
C PRO A 35 -8.00 15.65 6.64
N PRO A 36 -7.82 14.55 5.90
CA PRO A 36 -8.50 14.34 4.62
C PRO A 36 -10.00 14.21 4.80
N ALA A 37 -10.73 14.25 3.69
CA ALA A 37 -12.13 13.84 3.68
C ALA A 37 -12.26 12.41 4.26
N ARG A 38 -13.39 12.16 4.95
CA ARG A 38 -13.64 10.87 5.61
C ARG A 38 -13.43 9.64 4.73
N ARG A 39 -13.59 9.80 3.42
CA ARG A 39 -13.51 8.76 2.41
C ARG A 39 -12.44 9.10 1.37
N PRO A 40 -11.57 8.15 0.95
CA PRO A 40 -10.63 8.38 -0.14
C PRO A 40 -11.33 8.85 -1.41
N ALA A 41 -10.76 9.83 -2.10
CA ALA A 41 -11.37 10.43 -3.29
C ALA A 41 -11.36 9.48 -4.50
N ALA A 42 -10.29 8.68 -4.65
CA ALA A 42 -10.11 7.69 -5.71
C ALA A 42 -10.51 8.20 -7.10
N VAL A 43 -10.02 9.41 -7.45
CA VAL A 43 -10.46 10.13 -8.67
C VAL A 43 -10.17 9.39 -9.97
N VAL A 44 -9.24 8.46 -9.96
CA VAL A 44 -8.91 7.59 -11.10
C VAL A 44 -10.09 6.68 -11.48
N LEU A 45 -10.94 6.33 -10.52
CA LEU A 45 -12.12 5.50 -10.78
C LEU A 45 -13.24 6.37 -11.38
N PRO A 46 -13.97 5.87 -12.40
CA PRO A 46 -15.18 6.52 -12.89
C PRO A 46 -16.22 6.76 -11.79
N ALA A 47 -16.96 7.84 -11.85
CA ALA A 47 -17.89 8.25 -10.78
C ALA A 47 -18.91 7.16 -10.39
N ASN A 48 -19.35 6.34 -11.35
CA ASN A 48 -20.28 5.25 -11.10
C ASN A 48 -19.61 4.12 -10.30
N GLU A 49 -18.36 3.79 -10.64
CA GLU A 49 -17.57 2.78 -9.94
C GLU A 49 -17.22 3.24 -8.53
N ARG A 50 -16.81 4.50 -8.36
CA ARG A 50 -16.52 5.07 -7.02
C ARG A 50 -17.69 4.98 -6.05
N ARG A 51 -18.93 5.11 -6.54
CA ARG A 51 -20.12 5.00 -5.68
C ARG A 51 -20.38 3.57 -5.21
N ARG A 52 -19.95 2.57 -5.96
CA ARG A 52 -20.22 1.14 -5.72
C ARG A 52 -19.04 0.40 -5.13
N ALA A 53 -17.84 0.93 -5.33
CA ALA A 53 -16.61 0.31 -4.86
C ALA A 53 -16.57 0.26 -3.32
N PRO A 54 -16.09 -0.85 -2.75
CA PRO A 54 -15.77 -0.93 -1.33
C PRO A 54 -14.71 0.11 -0.92
N GLU A 55 -14.68 0.46 0.35
CA GLU A 55 -13.73 1.46 0.84
C GLU A 55 -12.27 0.98 0.76
N SER A 56 -12.03 -0.32 0.87
CA SER A 56 -10.73 -0.95 0.62
C SER A 56 -10.22 -0.70 -0.81
N VAL A 57 -11.12 -0.79 -1.80
CA VAL A 57 -10.81 -0.48 -3.22
C VAL A 57 -10.55 1.00 -3.41
N LEU A 58 -11.34 1.87 -2.78
CA LEU A 58 -11.13 3.32 -2.88
C LEU A 58 -9.79 3.74 -2.29
N LEU A 59 -9.42 3.18 -1.15
CA LEU A 59 -8.13 3.45 -0.51
C LEU A 59 -6.97 3.04 -1.40
N ALA A 60 -7.02 1.84 -1.95
CA ALA A 60 -5.98 1.34 -2.84
C ALA A 60 -5.85 2.21 -4.12
N ALA A 61 -6.99 2.57 -4.74
CA ALA A 61 -7.03 3.40 -5.94
C ALA A 61 -6.55 4.84 -5.67
N GLU A 62 -6.83 5.38 -4.47
CA GLU A 62 -6.37 6.72 -4.07
C GLU A 62 -4.85 6.78 -4.02
N VAL A 63 -4.22 5.89 -3.24
CA VAL A 63 -2.76 5.93 -3.08
C VAL A 63 -2.03 5.55 -4.37
N ALA A 64 -2.60 4.64 -5.17
CA ALA A 64 -2.09 4.30 -6.50
C ALA A 64 -2.10 5.53 -7.42
N GLY A 65 -3.23 6.26 -7.45
CA GLY A 65 -3.39 7.48 -8.25
C GLY A 65 -2.39 8.57 -7.85
N GLN A 66 -2.15 8.76 -6.55
CA GLN A 66 -1.16 9.73 -6.04
C GLN A 66 0.25 9.38 -6.52
N ALA A 67 0.68 8.11 -6.39
CA ALA A 67 2.01 7.68 -6.81
C ALA A 67 2.23 7.82 -8.34
N ILE A 68 1.24 7.45 -9.14
CA ILE A 68 1.28 7.62 -10.60
C ILE A 68 1.31 9.11 -10.97
N SER A 69 0.47 9.93 -10.35
CA SER A 69 0.45 11.39 -10.60
C SER A 69 1.80 12.04 -10.31
N MET A 70 2.45 11.66 -9.19
CA MET A 70 3.76 12.19 -8.81
C MET A 70 4.85 11.77 -9.81
N SER A 71 4.80 10.55 -10.32
CA SER A 71 5.82 10.02 -11.24
C SER A 71 5.68 10.51 -12.68
N GLY A 72 4.50 10.98 -13.08
CA GLY A 72 4.18 11.32 -14.47
C GLY A 72 4.08 10.12 -15.42
N GLN A 73 4.09 8.88 -14.91
CA GLN A 73 3.94 7.68 -15.73
C GLN A 73 2.49 7.48 -16.19
N ASP A 74 2.32 6.80 -17.32
CA ASP A 74 1.01 6.39 -17.80
C ASP A 74 0.53 5.12 -17.08
N ALA A 75 -0.50 5.24 -16.26
CA ALA A 75 -1.08 4.15 -15.50
C ALA A 75 -1.47 2.93 -16.36
N ALA A 76 -1.81 3.13 -17.63
CA ALA A 76 -2.19 2.06 -18.56
C ALA A 76 -1.03 1.11 -18.90
N THR A 77 0.22 1.51 -18.67
CA THR A 77 1.42 0.76 -19.08
C THR A 77 2.22 0.18 -17.91
N VAL A 78 1.91 0.58 -16.67
CA VAL A 78 2.69 0.23 -15.49
C VAL A 78 2.21 -1.11 -14.91
N ALA A 79 3.13 -2.07 -14.76
CA ALA A 79 2.88 -3.29 -14.02
C ALA A 79 2.63 -2.98 -12.54
N CYS A 80 1.84 -3.81 -11.85
CA CYS A 80 1.49 -3.49 -10.47
C CYS A 80 1.44 -4.70 -9.53
N VAL A 81 1.79 -4.46 -8.27
CA VAL A 81 1.69 -5.38 -7.14
C VAL A 81 0.80 -4.73 -6.09
N PHE A 82 -0.33 -5.35 -5.81
CA PHE A 82 -1.25 -4.90 -4.77
C PHE A 82 -1.15 -5.85 -3.57
N ALA A 83 -0.78 -5.30 -2.43
CA ALA A 83 -0.63 -6.03 -1.17
C ALA A 83 -1.72 -5.61 -0.18
N SER A 84 -2.35 -6.58 0.45
CA SER A 84 -3.25 -6.37 1.57
C SER A 84 -3.11 -7.54 2.52
N SER A 85 -3.15 -7.28 3.82
CA SER A 85 -2.97 -8.33 4.83
C SER A 85 -4.13 -9.32 4.90
N HIS A 86 -5.35 -8.82 4.68
CA HIS A 86 -6.59 -9.59 4.91
C HIS A 86 -7.67 -9.31 3.86
N GLY A 87 -7.43 -8.51 2.83
CA GLY A 87 -8.45 -8.07 1.89
C GLY A 87 -9.51 -7.20 2.56
N ASP A 88 -10.78 -7.29 2.11
CA ASP A 88 -11.90 -6.54 2.69
C ASP A 88 -12.55 -7.30 3.84
N GLN A 89 -12.19 -6.93 5.07
CA GLN A 89 -12.70 -7.58 6.28
C GLN A 89 -14.19 -7.33 6.51
N ALA A 90 -14.73 -6.17 6.09
CA ALA A 90 -16.15 -5.87 6.23
C ALA A 90 -17.00 -6.73 5.30
N ILE A 91 -16.52 -7.02 4.11
CA ILE A 91 -17.17 -7.96 3.19
C ILE A 91 -17.08 -9.39 3.75
N THR A 92 -15.93 -9.79 4.27
CA THR A 92 -15.75 -11.11 4.88
C THR A 92 -16.70 -11.31 6.06
N ASP A 93 -16.79 -10.35 6.97
CA ASP A 93 -17.72 -10.38 8.11
C ASP A 93 -19.18 -10.50 7.64
N TYR A 94 -19.59 -9.66 6.70
CA TYR A 94 -20.92 -9.73 6.09
C TYR A 94 -21.21 -11.11 5.48
N MET A 95 -20.27 -11.67 4.73
CA MET A 95 -20.46 -12.97 4.09
C MET A 95 -20.60 -14.08 5.13
N CYS A 96 -19.77 -14.09 6.16
CA CYS A 96 -19.86 -15.08 7.24
C CYS A 96 -21.20 -14.97 7.97
N ALA A 97 -21.65 -13.77 8.32
CA ALA A 97 -22.96 -13.57 8.96
C ALA A 97 -24.12 -14.02 8.07
N THR A 98 -24.13 -13.61 6.79
CA THR A 98 -25.20 -13.99 5.86
C THR A 98 -25.25 -15.50 5.62
N LEU A 99 -24.09 -16.14 5.47
CA LEU A 99 -24.04 -17.60 5.27
C LEU A 99 -24.49 -18.38 6.50
N ALA A 100 -24.28 -17.84 7.69
CA ALA A 100 -24.73 -18.48 8.93
C ALA A 100 -26.25 -18.36 9.15
N GLU A 101 -26.87 -17.26 8.70
CA GLU A 101 -28.29 -16.96 8.96
C GLU A 101 -29.17 -17.30 7.76
N VAL A 102 -28.95 -16.68 6.60
CA VAL A 102 -29.78 -16.83 5.40
C VAL A 102 -28.90 -16.90 4.14
N PRO A 103 -28.30 -18.06 3.81
CA PRO A 103 -27.34 -18.22 2.70
C PRO A 103 -27.84 -17.74 1.33
N THR A 104 -29.16 -17.79 1.12
CA THR A 104 -29.82 -17.38 -0.14
C THR A 104 -29.86 -15.86 -0.35
N GLU A 105 -29.57 -15.07 0.68
CA GLU A 105 -29.55 -13.60 0.62
C GLU A 105 -28.15 -13.03 0.37
N LEU A 106 -27.18 -13.87 0.06
CA LEU A 106 -25.82 -13.42 -0.23
C LEU A 106 -25.81 -12.47 -1.44
N SER A 107 -25.34 -11.24 -1.25
CA SER A 107 -25.27 -10.24 -2.30
C SER A 107 -24.23 -10.61 -3.36
N PRO A 108 -24.62 -10.75 -4.66
CA PRO A 108 -23.66 -11.02 -5.74
C PRO A 108 -22.55 -9.95 -5.88
N ILE A 109 -22.89 -8.68 -5.62
CA ILE A 109 -21.91 -7.59 -5.69
C ILE A 109 -20.89 -7.70 -4.56
N ARG A 110 -21.32 -8.02 -3.34
CA ARG A 110 -20.39 -8.21 -2.22
C ARG A 110 -19.54 -9.46 -2.44
N PHE A 111 -20.13 -10.54 -2.94
CA PHE A 111 -19.38 -11.73 -3.32
C PHE A 111 -18.33 -11.42 -4.40
N HIS A 112 -18.68 -10.67 -5.45
CA HIS A 112 -17.74 -10.22 -6.47
C HIS A 112 -16.56 -9.43 -5.87
N ASN A 113 -16.79 -8.60 -4.88
CA ASN A 113 -15.77 -7.78 -4.23
C ASN A 113 -15.00 -8.48 -3.09
N SER A 114 -15.33 -9.74 -2.77
CA SER A 114 -14.66 -10.48 -1.68
C SER A 114 -13.31 -11.06 -2.07
N VAL A 115 -13.00 -11.12 -3.36
CA VAL A 115 -11.74 -11.66 -3.85
C VAL A 115 -10.58 -10.74 -3.49
N HIS A 116 -9.44 -11.30 -3.07
CA HIS A 116 -8.29 -10.53 -2.60
C HIS A 116 -7.74 -9.58 -3.68
N ASN A 117 -7.90 -9.90 -4.95
CA ASN A 117 -7.47 -9.08 -6.08
C ASN A 117 -8.52 -8.06 -6.57
N ALA A 118 -9.60 -7.81 -5.80
CA ALA A 118 -10.63 -6.85 -6.21
C ALA A 118 -10.03 -5.46 -6.49
N ALA A 119 -9.19 -4.95 -5.60
CA ALA A 119 -8.60 -3.61 -5.75
C ALA A 119 -7.77 -3.48 -7.03
N VAL A 120 -6.94 -4.46 -7.37
CA VAL A 120 -6.15 -4.44 -8.61
C VAL A 120 -7.05 -4.58 -9.83
N GLY A 121 -8.14 -5.36 -9.74
CA GLY A 121 -9.13 -5.46 -10.81
C GLY A 121 -9.79 -4.12 -11.12
N TYR A 122 -10.25 -3.39 -10.11
CA TYR A 122 -10.79 -2.03 -10.29
C TYR A 122 -9.75 -1.08 -10.90
N TRP A 123 -8.51 -1.13 -10.42
CA TRP A 123 -7.41 -0.31 -10.92
C TRP A 123 -7.15 -0.55 -12.41
N THR A 124 -6.92 -1.81 -12.80
CA THR A 124 -6.57 -2.16 -14.18
C THR A 124 -7.70 -1.86 -15.16
N ILE A 125 -8.96 -2.08 -14.76
CA ILE A 125 -10.14 -1.72 -15.57
C ILE A 125 -10.24 -0.19 -15.73
N ALA A 126 -10.12 0.57 -14.63
CA ALA A 126 -10.27 2.02 -14.66
C ALA A 126 -9.17 2.73 -15.47
N THR A 127 -7.95 2.20 -15.45
CA THR A 127 -6.79 2.75 -16.16
C THR A 127 -6.62 2.18 -17.57
N GLY A 128 -7.37 1.14 -17.94
CA GLY A 128 -7.14 0.40 -19.18
C GLY A 128 -5.81 -0.35 -19.19
N CYS A 129 -5.25 -0.67 -18.02
CA CYS A 129 -3.96 -1.33 -17.90
C CYS A 129 -4.04 -2.81 -18.25
N HIS A 130 -3.21 -3.24 -19.20
CA HIS A 130 -3.02 -4.65 -19.58
C HIS A 130 -1.63 -5.18 -19.20
N ALA A 131 -0.83 -4.40 -18.49
CA ALA A 131 0.45 -4.87 -17.94
C ALA A 131 0.21 -5.92 -16.84
N PRO A 132 1.20 -6.77 -16.52
CA PRO A 132 1.09 -7.76 -15.46
C PRO A 132 0.67 -7.14 -14.13
N SER A 133 -0.20 -7.87 -13.42
CA SER A 133 -0.68 -7.47 -12.11
C SER A 133 -0.66 -8.65 -11.16
N THR A 134 -0.23 -8.41 -9.92
CA THR A 134 -0.13 -9.40 -8.85
C THR A 134 -0.89 -8.90 -7.63
N ALA A 135 -1.60 -9.81 -6.94
CA ALA A 135 -2.19 -9.53 -5.62
C ALA A 135 -1.57 -10.47 -4.59
N ILE A 136 -1.01 -9.93 -3.51
CA ILE A 136 -0.31 -10.71 -2.50
C ILE A 136 -0.78 -10.40 -1.09
N ALA A 137 -0.61 -11.39 -0.20
CA ALA A 137 -0.85 -11.28 1.23
C ALA A 137 0.22 -12.02 2.03
N ALA A 138 0.70 -11.40 3.10
CA ALA A 138 1.64 -11.98 4.05
C ALA A 138 1.36 -11.47 5.48
N GLN A 139 0.08 -11.34 5.83
CA GLN A 139 -0.37 -10.78 7.11
C GLN A 139 0.33 -9.45 7.41
N ARG A 140 0.88 -9.26 8.61
CA ARG A 140 1.61 -8.03 8.98
C ARG A 140 2.88 -7.79 8.17
N ALA A 141 3.40 -8.79 7.47
CA ALA A 141 4.56 -8.68 6.58
C ALA A 141 4.21 -8.28 5.14
N SER A 142 2.92 -8.01 4.83
CA SER A 142 2.43 -7.75 3.46
C SER A 142 3.15 -6.60 2.77
N PHE A 143 3.49 -5.52 3.50
CA PHE A 143 4.27 -4.42 2.92
C PHE A 143 5.68 -4.87 2.46
N GLY A 144 6.43 -5.55 3.34
CA GLY A 144 7.78 -6.00 3.00
C GLY A 144 7.80 -7.08 1.92
N ALA A 145 6.82 -8.00 1.94
CA ALA A 145 6.64 -9.00 0.88
C ALA A 145 6.30 -8.32 -0.46
N GLY A 146 5.38 -7.34 -0.46
CA GLY A 146 5.01 -6.57 -1.64
C GLY A 146 6.17 -5.74 -2.19
N LEU A 147 6.97 -5.12 -1.31
CA LEU A 147 8.14 -4.35 -1.70
C LEU A 147 9.21 -5.24 -2.35
N LEU A 148 9.46 -6.43 -1.78
CA LEU A 148 10.39 -7.41 -2.33
C LEU A 148 9.92 -7.89 -3.70
N GLU A 149 8.64 -8.23 -3.85
CA GLU A 149 8.04 -8.67 -5.11
C GLU A 149 8.13 -7.58 -6.18
N ALA A 150 7.67 -6.36 -5.89
CA ALA A 150 7.68 -5.26 -6.83
C ALA A 150 9.11 -4.87 -7.27
N ALA A 151 10.07 -4.83 -6.34
CA ALA A 151 11.47 -4.57 -6.65
C ALA A 151 12.10 -5.71 -7.49
N SER A 152 11.76 -6.96 -7.20
CA SER A 152 12.21 -8.12 -7.98
C SER A 152 11.69 -8.06 -9.41
N GLN A 153 10.39 -7.77 -9.59
CA GLN A 153 9.80 -7.58 -10.91
C GLN A 153 10.45 -6.40 -11.65
N ALA A 154 10.62 -5.23 -10.99
CA ALA A 154 11.24 -4.07 -11.60
C ALA A 154 12.65 -4.38 -12.12
N CYS A 155 13.47 -5.05 -11.28
CA CYS A 155 14.84 -5.42 -11.66
C CYS A 155 14.89 -6.50 -12.75
N SER A 156 14.05 -7.53 -12.67
CA SER A 156 14.10 -8.66 -13.62
C SER A 156 13.52 -8.31 -14.98
N GLU A 157 12.45 -7.50 -15.00
CA GLU A 157 11.73 -7.16 -16.23
C GLU A 157 12.14 -5.79 -16.81
N GLN A 158 13.06 -5.09 -16.11
CA GLN A 158 13.61 -3.78 -16.52
C GLN A 158 12.53 -2.76 -16.88
N ARG A 159 11.49 -2.67 -16.05
CA ARG A 159 10.38 -1.72 -16.21
C ARG A 159 9.86 -1.21 -14.86
N PRO A 160 9.16 -0.06 -14.85
CA PRO A 160 8.51 0.42 -13.62
C PRO A 160 7.42 -0.53 -13.13
N VAL A 161 7.32 -0.65 -11.79
CA VAL A 161 6.29 -1.45 -11.10
C VAL A 161 5.67 -0.61 -9.99
N LEU A 162 4.35 -0.49 -10.00
CA LEU A 162 3.59 0.17 -8.95
C LEU A 162 3.31 -0.83 -7.82
N LEU A 163 3.90 -0.60 -6.65
CA LEU A 163 3.50 -1.24 -5.41
C LEU A 163 2.37 -0.44 -4.76
N VAL A 164 1.29 -1.12 -4.40
CA VAL A 164 0.22 -0.59 -3.55
C VAL A 164 0.08 -1.49 -2.34
N CYS A 165 0.12 -0.94 -1.13
CA CYS A 165 -0.13 -1.69 0.10
C CYS A 165 -1.19 -0.96 0.91
N SER A 166 -2.35 -1.60 1.13
CA SER A 166 -3.47 -0.95 1.79
C SER A 166 -4.35 -1.93 2.54
N ASP A 167 -4.72 -1.57 3.75
CA ASP A 167 -5.73 -2.27 4.56
C ASP A 167 -6.72 -1.24 5.09
N PHE A 168 -8.01 -1.52 4.92
CA PHE A 168 -9.09 -0.71 5.51
C PHE A 168 -9.45 -1.24 6.89
N THR A 169 -10.14 -0.43 7.68
CA THR A 169 -10.54 -0.79 9.06
C THR A 169 -11.26 -2.13 9.08
N GLY A 170 -10.89 -2.99 10.02
CA GLY A 170 -11.52 -4.28 10.25
C GLY A 170 -12.97 -4.15 10.74
N ALA A 171 -13.71 -5.23 10.67
CA ALA A 171 -15.09 -5.33 11.11
C ALA A 171 -15.34 -6.67 11.85
N GLY A 172 -16.36 -6.66 12.73
CA GLY A 172 -16.79 -7.84 13.46
C GLY A 172 -15.66 -8.51 14.25
N PRO A 173 -15.72 -9.83 14.45
CA PRO A 173 -14.68 -10.60 15.17
C PRO A 173 -13.28 -10.50 14.54
N LEU A 174 -13.18 -10.21 13.23
CA LEU A 174 -11.89 -10.06 12.54
C LEU A 174 -11.11 -8.87 13.05
N LEU A 175 -11.77 -7.79 13.51
CA LEU A 175 -11.08 -6.65 14.08
C LEU A 175 -10.24 -7.02 15.30
N GLU A 176 -10.74 -7.92 16.16
CA GLU A 176 -10.02 -8.38 17.34
C GLU A 176 -8.78 -9.19 16.98
N VAL A 177 -8.87 -10.02 15.93
CA VAL A 177 -7.77 -10.88 15.47
C VAL A 177 -6.70 -10.11 14.72
N THR A 178 -7.11 -9.14 13.89
CA THR A 178 -6.19 -8.42 12.99
C THR A 178 -5.64 -7.14 13.61
N ALA A 179 -6.33 -6.60 14.62
CA ALA A 179 -6.05 -5.29 15.23
C ALA A 179 -5.97 -4.15 14.19
N CYS A 180 -6.66 -4.28 13.05
CA CYS A 180 -6.71 -3.26 12.00
C CYS A 180 -7.78 -2.22 12.36
N THR A 181 -7.43 -1.29 13.26
CA THR A 181 -8.36 -0.32 13.85
C THR A 181 -8.52 0.97 13.06
N GLN A 182 -7.59 1.26 12.13
CA GLN A 182 -7.62 2.44 11.27
C GLN A 182 -7.31 2.04 9.82
N ALA A 183 -7.80 2.82 8.87
CA ALA A 183 -7.42 2.69 7.47
C ALA A 183 -6.00 3.25 7.26
N PHE A 184 -5.20 2.57 6.45
CA PHE A 184 -3.91 3.06 5.99
C PHE A 184 -3.59 2.46 4.63
N GLY A 185 -3.14 3.31 3.72
CA GLY A 185 -2.64 2.88 2.42
C GLY A 185 -1.41 3.68 2.01
N CYS A 186 -0.50 3.01 1.33
CA CYS A 186 0.63 3.64 0.66
C CYS A 186 0.89 3.01 -0.69
N ALA A 187 1.53 3.76 -1.57
CA ALA A 187 1.99 3.26 -2.86
C ALA A 187 3.39 3.81 -3.17
N LEU A 188 4.17 3.00 -3.87
CA LEU A 188 5.49 3.37 -4.39
C LEU A 188 5.57 3.00 -5.87
N LEU A 189 5.91 3.92 -6.73
CA LEU A 189 6.33 3.57 -8.08
C LEU A 189 7.82 3.29 -8.08
N LEU A 190 8.20 2.04 -8.33
CA LEU A 190 9.57 1.58 -8.34
C LEU A 190 10.08 1.46 -9.78
N ALA A 191 11.23 2.05 -10.06
CA ALA A 191 11.89 1.96 -11.37
C ALA A 191 13.24 1.24 -11.26
N PRO A 192 13.65 0.45 -12.28
CA PRO A 192 14.94 -0.23 -12.26
C PRO A 192 16.13 0.72 -12.48
N THR A 193 15.88 1.86 -13.09
CA THR A 193 16.89 2.88 -13.42
C THR A 193 16.43 4.27 -12.98
N ARG A 194 17.38 5.16 -12.68
CA ARG A 194 17.09 6.54 -12.33
C ARG A 194 16.42 7.29 -13.48
N SER A 195 15.34 7.98 -13.18
CA SER A 195 14.63 8.90 -14.06
C SER A 195 14.68 10.35 -13.53
N ALA A 196 14.11 11.28 -14.27
CA ALA A 196 13.95 12.67 -13.80
C ALA A 196 12.93 12.78 -12.65
N ALA A 197 12.03 11.81 -12.50
CA ALA A 197 11.05 11.76 -11.42
C ALA A 197 11.59 11.07 -10.14
N SER A 198 12.76 10.43 -10.22
CA SER A 198 13.31 9.67 -9.08
C SER A 198 13.64 10.59 -7.91
N VAL A 199 13.03 10.32 -6.76
CA VAL A 199 13.26 11.06 -5.50
C VAL A 199 14.25 10.35 -4.58
N ALA A 200 14.37 9.02 -4.69
CA ALA A 200 15.28 8.22 -3.87
C ALA A 200 15.72 6.95 -4.59
N ARG A 201 16.88 6.43 -4.17
CA ARG A 201 17.37 5.09 -4.46
C ARG A 201 17.15 4.22 -3.23
N LEU A 202 16.64 3.02 -3.44
CA LEU A 202 16.51 1.98 -2.41
C LEU A 202 17.44 0.83 -2.75
N ARG A 203 18.25 0.42 -1.77
CA ARG A 203 18.99 -0.84 -1.81
C ARG A 203 18.36 -1.81 -0.82
N LEU A 204 17.80 -2.90 -1.33
CA LEU A 204 17.07 -3.90 -0.56
C LEU A 204 17.95 -5.14 -0.35
N THR A 205 18.11 -5.58 0.90
CA THR A 205 18.89 -6.74 1.26
C THR A 205 18.11 -7.63 2.22
N LEU A 206 17.99 -8.92 1.92
CA LEU A 206 17.37 -9.88 2.83
C LEU A 206 18.24 -10.09 4.06
N THR A 207 17.60 -10.16 5.24
CA THR A 207 18.27 -10.33 6.53
C THR A 207 17.44 -11.23 7.45
N ASN A 208 18.11 -11.97 8.32
CA ASN A 208 17.46 -12.74 9.39
C ASN A 208 17.28 -11.91 10.68
N ALA A 209 17.71 -10.64 10.67
CA ALA A 209 17.50 -9.75 11.81
C ALA A 209 16.03 -9.35 11.92
N ARG A 210 15.52 -9.29 13.15
CA ARG A 210 14.18 -8.78 13.41
C ARG A 210 14.12 -7.27 13.13
N PRO A 211 13.01 -6.76 12.58
CA PRO A 211 12.82 -5.33 12.39
C PRO A 211 13.02 -4.57 13.71
N SER A 212 13.93 -3.61 13.69
CA SER A 212 14.27 -2.79 14.87
C SER A 212 13.96 -1.31 14.68
N SER A 213 13.27 -0.95 13.59
CA SER A 213 12.94 0.45 13.30
C SER A 213 11.95 1.00 14.32
N THR A 214 12.39 1.99 15.08
CA THR A 214 11.56 2.72 16.06
C THR A 214 10.97 3.95 15.38
N LEU A 215 9.72 4.23 15.72
CA LEU A 215 9.03 5.45 15.34
C LEU A 215 8.61 6.20 16.61
N ASN A 216 8.65 7.53 16.57
CA ASN A 216 8.14 8.36 17.64
C ASN A 216 6.61 8.50 17.53
N PRO A 217 5.89 8.79 18.65
CA PRO A 217 4.50 9.18 18.57
C PRO A 217 4.32 10.43 17.67
N PRO A 218 3.19 10.52 16.91
CA PRO A 218 2.07 9.57 16.83
C PRO A 218 2.30 8.38 15.90
N LEU A 219 3.37 8.37 15.10
CA LEU A 219 3.62 7.39 14.02
C LEU A 219 3.71 5.95 14.54
N ALA A 220 4.25 5.76 15.76
CA ALA A 220 4.31 4.44 16.39
C ALA A 220 2.90 3.84 16.57
N GLY A 221 1.96 4.63 17.09
CA GLY A 221 0.56 4.20 17.26
C GLY A 221 -0.14 3.93 15.92
N TRP A 222 0.15 4.72 14.88
CA TRP A 222 -0.40 4.46 13.54
C TRP A 222 0.12 3.15 12.95
N ARG A 223 1.41 2.85 13.15
CA ARG A 223 2.01 1.58 12.70
C ARG A 223 1.37 0.36 13.38
N GLU A 224 1.02 0.48 14.65
CA GLU A 224 0.38 -0.62 15.39
C GLU A 224 -1.07 -0.85 14.96
N SER A 225 -1.76 0.22 14.54
CA SER A 225 -3.19 0.21 14.23
C SER A 225 -3.54 -0.37 12.86
N ASN A 226 -2.55 -0.61 11.98
CA ASN A 226 -2.78 -1.12 10.63
C ASN A 226 -1.56 -1.89 10.09
N PRO A 227 -1.75 -3.10 9.52
CA PRO A 227 -0.65 -3.90 8.94
C PRO A 227 0.11 -3.16 7.82
N SER A 228 -0.58 -2.47 6.92
CA SER A 228 0.05 -1.73 5.83
C SER A 228 0.88 -0.54 6.29
N ALA A 229 0.64 -0.04 7.53
CA ALA A 229 1.46 1.00 8.14
C ALA A 229 2.88 0.51 8.55
N ALA A 230 3.21 -0.76 8.34
CA ALA A 230 4.59 -1.25 8.33
C ALA A 230 5.49 -0.50 7.35
N ALA A 231 4.92 0.22 6.37
CA ALA A 231 5.61 1.13 5.45
C ALA A 231 6.16 2.40 6.11
N LEU A 232 5.61 2.84 7.25
CA LEU A 232 5.94 4.14 7.86
C LEU A 232 7.44 4.37 8.07
N PRO A 233 8.27 3.41 8.52
CA PRO A 233 9.70 3.64 8.66
C PRO A 233 10.38 4.05 7.34
N LEU A 234 10.01 3.44 6.21
CA LEU A 234 10.52 3.83 4.90
C LEU A 234 9.98 5.20 4.45
N LEU A 235 8.68 5.45 4.65
CA LEU A 235 8.06 6.72 4.28
C LEU A 235 8.67 7.91 5.04
N VAL A 236 9.00 7.71 6.33
CA VAL A 236 9.72 8.72 7.12
C VAL A 236 11.10 9.00 6.53
N GLN A 237 11.86 7.98 6.14
CA GLN A 237 13.17 8.18 5.52
C GLN A 237 13.07 8.86 4.16
N LEU A 238 12.06 8.55 3.36
CA LEU A 238 11.79 9.25 2.09
C LEU A 238 11.57 10.76 2.31
N VAL A 239 10.92 11.14 3.42
CA VAL A 239 10.80 12.56 3.79
C VAL A 239 12.15 13.14 4.24
N GLN A 240 12.94 12.38 5.01
CA GLN A 240 14.24 12.83 5.56
C GLN A 240 15.36 12.86 4.52
N GLY A 241 15.18 12.19 3.37
CA GLY A 241 16.15 12.16 2.27
C GLY A 241 17.26 11.12 2.43
N HIS A 242 17.36 10.44 3.56
CA HIS A 242 18.37 9.38 3.79
C HIS A 242 17.98 8.49 4.97
N GLY A 243 18.51 7.30 5.01
CA GLY A 243 18.39 6.46 6.20
C GLY A 243 18.43 4.97 5.91
N ARG A 244 18.23 4.21 6.98
CA ARG A 244 18.13 2.75 6.95
C ARG A 244 16.95 2.32 7.81
N CYS A 245 16.14 1.43 7.27
CA CYS A 245 15.09 0.77 8.05
C CYS A 245 15.03 -0.73 7.74
N GLN A 246 14.27 -1.44 8.56
CA GLN A 246 13.96 -2.84 8.35
C GLN A 246 12.46 -3.07 8.45
N VAL A 247 11.95 -3.87 7.54
CA VAL A 247 10.56 -4.34 7.55
C VAL A 247 10.54 -5.86 7.48
N GLU A 248 9.50 -6.48 8.01
CA GLU A 248 9.29 -7.91 7.86
C GLU A 248 8.77 -8.21 6.45
N ALA A 249 9.36 -9.20 5.76
CA ALA A 249 8.94 -9.66 4.45
C ALA A 249 8.30 -11.06 4.49
N ALA A 250 8.65 -11.87 5.50
CA ALA A 250 8.03 -13.16 5.81
C ALA A 250 8.37 -13.53 7.26
N PRO A 251 7.73 -14.55 7.86
CA PRO A 251 8.13 -15.03 9.17
C PRO A 251 9.65 -15.33 9.22
N GLN A 252 10.36 -14.68 10.14
CA GLN A 252 11.82 -14.77 10.31
C GLN A 252 12.68 -14.24 9.14
N LEU A 253 12.08 -13.56 8.18
CA LEU A 253 12.78 -12.92 7.07
C LEU A 253 12.52 -11.41 7.10
N GLY A 254 13.57 -10.64 7.36
CA GLY A 254 13.57 -9.19 7.28
C GLY A 254 14.04 -8.70 5.91
N LEU A 255 13.61 -7.51 5.55
CA LEU A 255 14.10 -6.75 4.42
C LEU A 255 14.74 -5.47 4.98
N GLN A 256 16.06 -5.39 4.88
CA GLN A 256 16.80 -4.17 5.17
C GLN A 256 16.73 -3.27 3.95
N ILE A 257 16.45 -2.00 4.19
CA ILE A 257 16.30 -0.97 3.17
C ILE A 257 17.27 0.15 3.50
N ASP A 258 18.31 0.31 2.67
CA ASP A 258 19.18 1.48 2.70
C ASP A 258 18.64 2.47 1.67
N MET A 259 18.34 3.71 2.09
CA MET A 259 17.73 4.75 1.27
C MET A 259 18.61 5.98 1.18
N GLU A 260 18.76 6.49 -0.04
CA GLU A 260 19.50 7.69 -0.38
C GLU A 260 18.65 8.58 -1.31
N SER A 261 18.55 9.88 -1.01
CA SER A 261 17.95 10.85 -1.93
C SER A 261 18.78 10.96 -3.21
N VAL A 262 18.11 11.11 -4.34
CA VAL A 262 18.74 11.32 -5.66
C VAL A 262 18.23 12.61 -6.33
N ALA A 263 17.39 13.37 -5.60
CA ALA A 263 16.90 14.68 -6.03
C ALA A 263 17.93 15.78 -5.79
#